data_b5453007f40dec3a1942bbadd522a8f8
#
_entry.id   b5453007f40dec3a1942bbadd522a8f8
#
_cell.length_a   1.000
_cell.length_b   1.000
_cell.length_c   1.000
_cell.angle_alpha   90.00
_cell.angle_beta   90.00
_cell.angle_gamma   90.00
#
_symmetry.space_group_name_H-M   'P 1'
#
loop_
_entity.id
_entity.type
_entity.pdbx_description
1 polymer ?
#
loop_
_entity_poly.entity_id
_entity_poly.type
_entity_poly.pdbx_seq_one_letter_code
_entity_poly.pdbx_strand_id
1 'polypeptide(L)'
;MGVSSRIRSSVSPETLRALNQGEIQEIVSDYRKTVENALEAGFEKIELHAANDHLLQQFLAYKTNQGNDQYAGSIENRARLLFEVLDVLTEVWPAERIGVRLASGSYRPLPAVGCYIWIV
;
A
#
# COMPACT_ATOMS: atom_id res chain seq x y z
N MET A 1 -2.91 16.38 2.38
CA MET A 1 -2.75 15.17 1.56
C MET A 1 -4.12 14.57 1.30
N GLY A 2 -4.55 14.54 0.07
CA GLY A 2 -5.79 13.87 -0.31
C GLY A 2 -5.49 12.47 -0.83
N VAL A 3 -6.00 11.43 -0.17
CA VAL A 3 -5.96 10.06 -0.69
C VAL A 3 -7.10 9.91 -1.69
N SER A 4 -6.81 9.84 -2.98
CA SER A 4 -7.82 9.67 -4.02
C SER A 4 -8.00 8.20 -4.37
N SER A 5 -8.99 7.54 -3.78
CA SER A 5 -9.47 6.28 -4.34
C SER A 5 -10.55 6.59 -5.38
N ARG A 6 -10.25 6.41 -6.66
CA ARG A 6 -11.29 6.37 -7.69
C ARG A 6 -12.02 5.04 -7.59
N ILE A 7 -13.00 4.98 -6.72
CA ILE A 7 -14.01 3.93 -6.80
C ILE A 7 -14.93 4.31 -7.97
N ARG A 8 -14.88 3.57 -9.07
CA ARG A 8 -15.91 3.62 -10.10
C ARG A 8 -17.18 2.98 -9.56
N SER A 9 -17.93 3.70 -8.79
CA SER A 9 -19.31 3.37 -8.47
C SER A 9 -20.19 4.59 -8.76
N SER A 10 -21.44 4.34 -9.09
CA SER A 10 -22.48 5.35 -9.30
C SER A 10 -22.85 6.15 -8.04
N VAL A 11 -22.07 6.05 -7.00
CA VAL A 11 -22.18 6.81 -5.75
C VAL A 11 -21.36 8.08 -5.91
N SER A 12 -21.92 9.23 -5.50
CA SER A 12 -21.20 10.50 -5.46
C SER A 12 -19.84 10.32 -4.79
N PRO A 13 -18.74 10.82 -5.39
CA PRO A 13 -17.43 10.68 -4.79
C PRO A 13 -17.44 11.39 -3.43
N GLU A 14 -17.19 10.65 -2.37
CA GLU A 14 -16.95 11.26 -1.06
C GLU A 14 -15.74 12.19 -1.14
N THR A 15 -15.83 13.32 -0.44
CA THR A 15 -14.67 14.22 -0.34
C THR A 15 -13.55 13.52 0.40
N LEU A 16 -12.45 13.28 -0.29
CA LEU A 16 -11.28 12.64 0.27
C LEU A 16 -10.57 13.58 1.24
N ARG A 17 -10.16 13.05 2.38
CA ARG A 17 -9.41 13.78 3.39
C ARG A 17 -8.03 13.16 3.63
N ALA A 18 -7.11 13.94 4.16
CA ALA A 18 -5.83 13.44 4.60
C ALA A 18 -5.97 12.53 5.82
N LEU A 19 -5.12 11.50 5.89
CA LEU A 19 -4.99 10.65 7.07
C LEU A 19 -4.15 11.38 8.13
N ASN A 20 -4.53 11.22 9.39
CA ASN A 20 -3.69 11.62 10.51
C ASN A 20 -2.71 10.50 10.89
N GLN A 21 -1.72 10.81 11.74
CA GLN A 21 -0.69 9.83 12.12
C GLN A 21 -1.25 8.60 12.84
N GLY A 22 -2.29 8.75 13.67
CA GLY A 22 -2.94 7.63 14.34
C GLY A 22 -3.58 6.67 13.34
N GLU A 23 -4.28 7.20 12.35
CA GLU A 23 -4.90 6.41 11.27
C GLU A 23 -3.85 5.69 10.41
N ILE A 24 -2.69 6.29 10.18
CA ILE A 24 -1.58 5.64 9.47
C ILE A 24 -1.07 4.43 10.27
N GLN A 25 -0.93 4.54 11.58
CA GLN A 25 -0.53 3.42 12.43
C GLN A 25 -1.57 2.31 12.47
N GLU A 26 -2.85 2.64 12.47
CA GLU A 26 -3.93 1.66 12.35
C GLU A 26 -3.86 0.90 11.03
N ILE A 27 -3.60 1.60 9.92
CA ILE A 27 -3.43 0.99 8.61
C ILE A 27 -2.24 0.01 8.60
N VAL A 28 -1.09 0.36 9.18
CA VAL A 28 0.06 -0.55 9.31
C VAL A 28 -0.32 -1.79 10.10
N SER A 29 -1.08 -1.64 11.19
CA SER A 29 -1.60 -2.76 11.98
C SER A 29 -2.57 -3.64 11.17
N ASP A 30 -3.42 -3.04 10.35
CA ASP A 30 -4.34 -3.77 9.47
C ASP A 30 -3.61 -4.59 8.40
N TYR A 31 -2.51 -4.07 7.86
CA TYR A 31 -1.64 -4.84 6.97
C TYR A 31 -1.07 -6.08 7.66
N ARG A 32 -0.58 -5.93 8.91
CA ARG A 32 -0.11 -7.08 9.71
C ARG A 32 -1.21 -8.14 9.82
N LYS A 33 -2.39 -7.74 10.27
CA LYS A 33 -3.52 -8.66 10.45
C LYS A 33 -3.92 -9.35 9.14
N THR A 34 -3.92 -8.60 8.04
CA THR A 34 -4.24 -9.15 6.71
C THR A 34 -3.27 -10.26 6.31
N VAL A 35 -1.97 -10.06 6.51
CA VAL A 35 -0.96 -11.07 6.14
C VAL A 35 -0.91 -12.25 7.10
N GLU A 36 -1.25 -12.07 8.38
CA GLU A 36 -1.46 -13.16 9.33
C GLU A 36 -2.63 -14.05 8.86
N ASN A 37 -3.75 -13.45 8.47
CA ASN A 37 -4.91 -14.16 7.93
C ASN A 37 -4.56 -14.89 6.62
N ALA A 38 -3.76 -14.28 5.74
CA ALA A 38 -3.32 -14.90 4.50
C ALA A 38 -2.44 -16.14 4.76
N LEU A 39 -1.55 -16.06 5.74
CA LEU A 39 -0.72 -17.20 6.16
C LEU A 39 -1.58 -18.34 6.71
N GLU A 40 -2.52 -18.02 7.60
CA GLU A 40 -3.46 -18.99 8.16
C GLU A 40 -4.33 -19.65 7.09
N ALA A 41 -4.73 -18.89 6.06
CA ALA A 41 -5.50 -19.40 4.93
C ALA A 41 -4.70 -20.30 3.96
N GLY A 42 -3.39 -20.43 4.16
CA GLY A 42 -2.52 -21.32 3.37
C GLY A 42 -2.01 -20.73 2.05
N PHE A 43 -1.99 -19.42 1.89
CA PHE A 43 -1.32 -18.80 0.74
C PHE A 43 0.19 -19.05 0.79
N GLU A 44 0.80 -19.21 -0.37
CA GLU A 44 2.24 -19.50 -0.48
C GLU A 44 3.09 -18.23 -0.58
N LYS A 45 2.54 -17.16 -1.15
CA LYS A 45 3.20 -15.88 -1.41
C LYS A 45 2.21 -14.75 -1.30
N ILE A 46 2.72 -13.58 -0.99
CA ILE A 46 1.95 -12.34 -0.95
C ILE A 46 2.63 -11.29 -1.85
N GLU A 47 1.83 -10.38 -2.40
CA GLU A 47 2.34 -9.23 -3.15
C GLU A 47 1.72 -7.94 -2.58
N LEU A 48 2.59 -7.06 -2.09
CA LEU A 48 2.20 -5.74 -1.61
C LEU A 48 1.94 -4.82 -2.80
N HIS A 49 0.73 -4.29 -2.87
CA HIS A 49 0.34 -3.40 -3.97
C HIS A 49 0.72 -1.95 -3.67
N ALA A 50 1.78 -1.46 -4.29
CA ALA A 50 2.26 -0.08 -4.19
C ALA A 50 2.24 0.63 -5.56
N ALA A 51 1.20 0.35 -6.36
CA ALA A 51 1.04 0.83 -7.73
C ALA A 51 -0.41 1.26 -8.02
N ASN A 52 -0.70 1.70 -9.25
CA ASN A 52 -2.04 1.94 -9.79
C ASN A 52 -2.92 2.88 -8.96
N ASP A 53 -2.36 3.96 -8.44
CA ASP A 53 -3.02 4.98 -7.62
C ASP A 53 -3.64 4.43 -6.31
N HIS A 54 -3.21 3.25 -5.86
CA HIS A 54 -3.56 2.74 -4.54
C HIS A 54 -2.81 3.45 -3.42
N LEU A 55 -3.22 3.22 -2.18
CA LEU A 55 -2.78 3.98 -1.01
C LEU A 55 -1.26 4.19 -0.93
N LEU A 56 -0.47 3.13 -1.04
CA LEU A 56 0.99 3.25 -0.91
C LEU A 56 1.61 4.07 -2.04
N GLN A 57 1.11 3.94 -3.26
CA GLN A 57 1.56 4.80 -4.37
C GLN A 57 1.15 6.26 -4.15
N GLN A 58 -0.01 6.53 -3.57
CA GLN A 58 -0.44 7.90 -3.28
C GLN A 58 0.50 8.58 -2.27
N PHE A 59 1.06 7.84 -1.32
CA PHE A 59 2.11 8.36 -0.43
C PHE A 59 3.43 8.57 -1.16
N LEU A 60 3.83 7.67 -2.05
CA LEU A 60 5.06 7.76 -2.82
C LEU A 60 5.06 8.92 -3.82
N ALA A 61 3.95 9.17 -4.47
CA ALA A 61 3.85 10.13 -5.56
C ALA A 61 3.77 11.57 -5.05
N TYR A 62 4.68 12.41 -5.53
CA TYR A 62 4.72 13.83 -5.15
C TYR A 62 3.41 14.57 -5.43
N LYS A 63 2.73 14.24 -6.54
CA LYS A 63 1.48 14.91 -6.94
C LYS A 63 0.31 14.66 -5.99
N THR A 64 0.26 13.51 -5.36
CA THR A 64 -0.83 13.11 -4.46
C THR A 64 -0.47 13.33 -2.99
N ASN A 65 0.82 13.29 -2.65
CA ASN A 65 1.30 13.51 -1.30
C ASN A 65 1.79 14.96 -1.12
N GLN A 66 0.87 15.84 -0.77
CA GLN A 66 1.12 17.27 -0.51
C GLN A 66 1.13 17.60 0.99
N GLY A 67 1.36 16.58 1.84
CA GLY A 67 1.47 16.74 3.28
C GLY A 67 2.73 17.49 3.72
N ASN A 68 2.83 17.74 5.00
CA ASN A 68 3.96 18.45 5.62
C ASN A 68 4.52 17.73 6.87
N ASP A 69 4.18 16.47 7.03
CA ASP A 69 4.64 15.62 8.12
C ASP A 69 5.80 14.70 7.72
N GLN A 70 6.14 13.75 8.58
CA GLN A 70 7.22 12.79 8.35
C GLN A 70 6.97 11.80 7.19
N TYR A 71 5.75 11.76 6.63
CA TYR A 71 5.38 10.92 5.49
C TYR A 71 5.36 11.70 4.17
N ALA A 72 5.79 12.96 4.16
CA ALA A 72 5.70 13.86 3.02
C ALA A 72 7.00 14.63 2.77
N GLY A 73 7.11 15.25 1.59
CA GLY A 73 8.25 16.07 1.19
C GLY A 73 9.32 15.25 0.48
N SER A 74 10.41 14.88 1.17
CA SER A 74 11.50 14.09 0.58
C SER A 74 11.05 12.71 0.12
N ILE A 75 11.82 12.09 -0.77
CA ILE A 75 11.51 10.72 -1.25
C ILE A 75 11.55 9.72 -0.08
N GLU A 76 12.44 9.88 0.85
CA GLU A 76 12.58 9.06 2.05
C GLU A 76 11.32 9.13 2.91
N ASN A 77 10.81 10.32 3.11
CA ASN A 77 9.56 10.53 3.86
C ASN A 77 8.36 9.93 3.13
N ARG A 78 8.25 10.16 1.82
CA ARG A 78 7.14 9.59 1.02
C ARG A 78 7.18 8.06 0.96
N ALA A 79 8.35 7.46 1.01
CA ALA A 79 8.52 6.01 1.04
C ALA A 79 8.35 5.39 2.45
N ARG A 80 8.29 6.20 3.49
CA ARG A 80 8.25 5.73 4.89
C ARG A 80 7.12 4.74 5.16
N LEU A 81 5.90 5.05 4.74
CA LEU A 81 4.77 4.15 4.94
C LEU A 81 4.97 2.80 4.25
N LEU A 82 5.51 2.79 3.03
CA LEU A 82 5.82 1.54 2.32
C LEU A 82 6.80 0.67 3.12
N PHE A 83 7.86 1.27 3.66
CA PHE A 83 8.84 0.54 4.47
C PHE A 83 8.27 0.07 5.81
N GLU A 84 7.48 0.89 6.49
CA GLU A 84 6.81 0.48 7.74
C GLU A 84 5.86 -0.72 7.51
N VAL A 85 5.14 -0.71 6.40
CA VAL A 85 4.32 -1.87 6.00
C VAL A 85 5.19 -3.08 5.72
N LEU A 86 6.25 -2.94 4.92
CA LEU A 86 7.16 -4.06 4.62
C LEU A 86 7.80 -4.65 5.88
N ASP A 87 8.16 -3.82 6.85
CA ASP A 87 8.72 -4.26 8.13
C ASP A 87 7.74 -5.20 8.86
N VAL A 88 6.47 -4.82 8.98
CA VAL A 88 5.47 -5.68 9.63
C VAL A 88 5.15 -6.94 8.81
N LEU A 89 5.20 -6.88 7.48
CA LEU A 89 5.03 -8.05 6.63
C LEU A 89 6.17 -9.06 6.84
N THR A 90 7.41 -8.61 6.92
CA THR A 90 8.58 -9.46 7.13
C THR A 90 8.67 -10.07 8.53
N GLU A 91 7.95 -9.52 9.49
CA GLU A 91 7.79 -10.15 10.82
C GLU A 91 6.88 -11.39 10.78
N VAL A 92 5.98 -11.47 9.81
CA VAL A 92 4.99 -12.56 9.68
C VAL A 92 5.40 -13.56 8.59
N TRP A 93 5.93 -13.06 7.47
CA TRP A 93 6.29 -13.86 6.30
C TRP A 93 7.79 -13.85 6.02
N PRO A 94 8.39 -14.96 5.53
CA PRO A 94 9.74 -14.92 4.99
C PRO A 94 9.85 -13.92 3.84
N ALA A 95 10.90 -13.11 3.82
CA ALA A 95 11.07 -12.05 2.82
C ALA A 95 11.05 -12.56 1.37
N GLU A 96 11.54 -13.77 1.12
CA GLU A 96 11.54 -14.42 -0.19
C GLU A 96 10.13 -14.79 -0.71
N ARG A 97 9.12 -14.68 0.14
CA ARG A 97 7.71 -14.92 -0.21
C ARG A 97 6.89 -13.62 -0.32
N ILE A 98 7.54 -12.48 -0.19
CA ILE A 98 6.93 -11.16 -0.27
C ILE A 98 7.39 -10.47 -1.56
N GLY A 99 6.45 -10.15 -2.44
CA GLY A 99 6.67 -9.29 -3.60
C GLY A 99 6.15 -7.88 -3.35
N VAL A 100 6.69 -6.92 -4.07
CA VAL A 100 6.19 -5.53 -4.08
C VAL A 100 5.90 -5.14 -5.52
N ARG A 101 4.70 -4.68 -5.79
CA ARG A 101 4.36 -4.10 -7.08
C ARG A 101 4.52 -2.59 -7.04
N LEU A 102 5.38 -2.08 -7.90
CA LEU A 102 5.61 -0.65 -8.11
C LEU A 102 5.19 -0.26 -9.53
N ALA A 103 4.72 0.97 -9.69
CA ALA A 103 4.44 1.55 -11.01
C ALA A 103 5.51 2.60 -11.34
N SER A 104 6.22 2.40 -12.44
CA SER A 104 7.14 3.37 -13.00
C SER A 104 6.53 3.98 -14.27
N GLY A 105 5.72 5.02 -14.14
CA GLY A 105 5.30 5.91 -15.24
C GLY A 105 4.48 5.32 -16.39
N SER A 106 4.45 4.01 -16.62
CA SER A 106 3.61 3.34 -17.61
C SER A 106 3.10 2.01 -17.08
N TYR A 107 1.79 1.85 -17.08
CA TYR A 107 1.14 0.60 -16.73
C TYR A 107 1.49 -0.51 -17.74
N ARG A 108 2.16 -1.54 -17.30
CA ARG A 108 2.26 -2.82 -18.01
C ARG A 108 1.74 -3.91 -17.09
N PRO A 109 0.65 -4.60 -17.43
CA PRO A 109 0.20 -5.75 -16.66
C PRO A 109 1.26 -6.84 -16.72
N LEU A 110 1.74 -7.31 -15.58
CA LEU A 110 2.58 -8.50 -15.51
C LEU A 110 1.68 -9.73 -15.52
N PRO A 111 2.07 -10.81 -16.22
CA PRO A 111 1.31 -12.05 -16.20
C PRO A 111 1.25 -12.61 -14.77
N ALA A 112 0.07 -13.01 -14.35
CA ALA A 112 -0.13 -13.67 -13.06
C ALA A 112 0.57 -15.04 -13.09
N VAL A 113 1.56 -15.23 -12.23
CA VAL A 113 2.23 -16.52 -12.04
C VAL A 113 2.09 -16.92 -10.58
N GLY A 114 1.21 -17.87 -10.31
CA GLY A 114 1.01 -18.45 -8.97
C GLY A 114 -0.18 -17.86 -8.19
N CYS A 115 -0.47 -18.45 -7.03
CA CYS A 115 -1.47 -17.95 -6.08
C CYS A 115 -0.92 -16.74 -5.32
N TYR A 116 -1.27 -15.55 -5.74
CA TYR A 116 -0.94 -14.30 -5.04
C TYR A 116 -2.18 -13.71 -4.38
N ILE A 117 -2.03 -13.24 -3.16
CA ILE A 117 -3.00 -12.36 -2.54
C ILE A 117 -2.57 -10.91 -2.77
N TRP A 118 -3.50 -10.09 -3.25
CA TRP A 118 -3.30 -8.65 -3.35
C TRP A 118 -3.60 -8.00 -2.01
N ILE A 119 -2.62 -7.34 -1.44
CA ILE A 119 -2.81 -6.52 -0.24
C ILE A 119 -3.03 -5.08 -0.72
N VAL A 120 -4.28 -4.66 -0.72
CA VAL A 120 -4.72 -3.34 -1.20
C VAL A 120 -4.95 -2.41 -0.04
#